data_064ca0762438d7777bf3412c4568501f
#
_entry.id   064ca0762438d7777bf3412c4568501f
#
_cell.length_a   1.000
_cell.length_b   1.000
_cell.length_c   1.000
_cell.angle_alpha   90.00
_cell.angle_beta   90.00
_cell.angle_gamma   90.00
#
_symmetry.space_group_name_H-M   'P 1'
#
loop_
_entity.id
_entity.type
_entity.pdbx_description
1 polymer ?
#
loop_
_entity_poly.entity_id
_entity_poly.type
_entity_poly.pdbx_seq_one_letter_code
_entity_poly.pdbx_strand_id
1 'polypeptide(L)'
;MTDGAKDHLDSNPDNPREEPTSFEFDAESEAQIAKILARYPEAKKASGVIPVLYVAQKQMGRQTGSAWVPRIAMDRVGERLGMAPIRVYEVATFYFMFNTKPIGRFHLQVCGTTPCMLRGSDDVLRACKTAGGLKGYGDTSADGLFTLSEVECLGACVNAPILQVDDDYYEDLDYDRTVQLIESLKRGERPQPGSTIGRETSAPEGGRLTLLDVPGGD
;
A
#
# COMPACT_ATOMS: atom_id res chain seq x y z
N MET A 1 17.32 25.36 14.16
CA MET A 1 16.22 25.01 15.08
C MET A 1 15.58 23.79 14.48
N THR A 2 16.01 22.65 14.96
CA THR A 2 15.56 21.32 14.51
C THR A 2 14.25 21.03 15.21
N ASP A 3 13.15 21.23 14.51
CA ASP A 3 11.85 20.75 15.00
C ASP A 3 11.79 19.24 14.80
N GLY A 4 11.73 18.55 15.93
CA GLY A 4 11.96 17.13 16.03
C GLY A 4 10.98 16.33 15.18
N ALA A 5 11.50 15.30 14.58
CA ALA A 5 10.72 14.16 14.12
C ALA A 5 9.81 13.72 15.26
N LYS A 6 8.56 14.19 15.25
CA LYS A 6 7.55 13.73 16.19
C LYS A 6 7.35 12.25 15.93
N ASP A 7 7.68 11.52 16.96
CA ASP A 7 7.43 10.10 17.12
C ASP A 7 6.05 9.76 16.55
N HIS A 8 6.01 9.03 15.43
CA HIS A 8 4.79 8.48 14.86
C HIS A 8 4.19 7.36 15.75
N LEU A 9 4.55 7.36 17.03
CA LEU A 9 4.12 6.41 18.03
C LEU A 9 2.85 6.84 18.78
N ASP A 10 2.37 8.06 18.58
CA ASP A 10 1.11 8.48 19.20
C ASP A 10 -0.07 7.90 18.44
N SER A 11 -0.70 6.89 19.07
CA SER A 11 -2.00 6.39 18.67
C SER A 11 -2.97 7.56 18.56
N ASN A 12 -3.61 7.71 17.39
CA ASN A 12 -4.77 8.59 17.28
C ASN A 12 -5.81 8.08 18.28
N PRO A 13 -6.12 8.80 19.38
CA PRO A 13 -7.05 8.33 20.39
C PRO A 13 -8.47 8.12 19.84
N ASP A 14 -8.75 8.68 18.66
CA ASP A 14 -10.04 8.56 17.97
C ASP A 14 -10.13 7.34 17.02
N ASN A 15 -9.03 6.55 16.89
CA ASN A 15 -9.05 5.29 16.15
C ASN A 15 -8.64 4.12 17.06
N PRO A 16 -9.60 3.52 17.81
CA PRO A 16 -9.34 2.56 18.87
C PRO A 16 -9.03 1.15 18.38
N ARG A 17 -8.22 1.01 17.33
CA ARG A 17 -7.69 -0.30 16.97
C ARG A 17 -6.50 -0.58 17.86
N GLU A 18 -6.79 -1.13 19.03
CA GLU A 18 -5.79 -1.54 19.99
C GLU A 18 -4.85 -2.60 19.40
N GLU A 19 -3.61 -2.58 19.87
CA GLU A 19 -2.66 -3.66 19.59
C GLU A 19 -3.30 -4.99 20.01
N PRO A 20 -3.42 -6.00 19.10
CA PRO A 20 -4.02 -7.26 19.48
C PRO A 20 -3.18 -7.98 20.54
N THR A 21 -3.84 -8.63 21.48
CA THR A 21 -3.17 -9.39 22.54
C THR A 21 -2.69 -10.75 22.09
N SER A 22 -3.14 -11.23 20.94
CA SER A 22 -2.71 -12.50 20.33
C SER A 22 -2.74 -12.40 18.81
N PHE A 23 -1.87 -13.15 18.17
CA PHE A 23 -1.85 -13.33 16.72
C PHE A 23 -1.39 -14.75 16.41
N GLU A 24 -2.14 -15.44 15.56
CA GLU A 24 -1.76 -16.73 15.01
C GLU A 24 -2.05 -16.72 13.51
N PHE A 25 -1.18 -17.35 12.72
CA PHE A 25 -1.44 -17.48 11.30
C PHE A 25 -2.62 -18.41 11.05
N ASP A 26 -3.58 -17.97 10.24
CA ASP A 26 -4.67 -18.80 9.78
C ASP A 26 -4.18 -19.85 8.75
N ALA A 27 -5.04 -20.82 8.44
CA ALA A 27 -4.68 -21.92 7.54
C ALA A 27 -4.28 -21.45 6.12
N GLU A 28 -4.89 -20.35 5.64
CA GLU A 28 -4.55 -19.75 4.35
C GLU A 28 -3.14 -19.16 4.41
N SER A 29 -2.84 -18.40 5.45
CA SER A 29 -1.53 -17.77 5.67
C SER A 29 -0.43 -18.82 5.87
N GLU A 30 -0.68 -19.89 6.65
CA GLU A 30 0.27 -20.98 6.80
C GLU A 30 0.57 -21.69 5.47
N ALA A 31 -0.44 -21.90 4.63
CA ALA A 31 -0.23 -22.49 3.31
C ALA A 31 0.62 -21.57 2.40
N GLN A 32 0.41 -20.25 2.49
CA GLN A 32 1.23 -19.26 1.75
C GLN A 32 2.66 -19.23 2.27
N ILE A 33 2.85 -19.20 3.59
CA ILE A 33 4.17 -19.22 4.23
C ILE A 33 4.95 -20.48 3.84
N ALA A 34 4.31 -21.63 3.84
CA ALA A 34 4.94 -22.89 3.42
C ALA A 34 5.46 -22.81 1.97
N LYS A 35 4.65 -22.27 1.04
CA LYS A 35 5.05 -22.04 -0.36
C LYS A 35 6.21 -21.04 -0.48
N ILE A 36 6.21 -19.99 0.33
CA ILE A 36 7.28 -18.99 0.36
C ILE A 36 8.58 -19.66 0.83
N LEU A 37 8.54 -20.34 1.97
CA LEU A 37 9.72 -20.91 2.60
C LEU A 37 10.32 -22.07 1.80
N ALA A 38 9.51 -22.78 1.00
CA ALA A 38 10.01 -23.82 0.09
C ALA A 38 10.98 -23.30 -0.99
N ARG A 39 11.01 -21.98 -1.24
CA ARG A 39 11.94 -21.34 -2.19
C ARG A 39 13.33 -21.11 -1.62
N TYR A 40 13.49 -21.25 -0.29
CA TYR A 40 14.74 -20.95 0.42
C TYR A 40 15.36 -22.25 0.94
N PRO A 41 16.69 -22.42 0.85
CA PRO A 41 17.39 -23.49 1.56
C PRO A 41 17.09 -23.45 3.07
N GLU A 42 17.07 -24.59 3.72
CA GLU A 42 16.74 -24.70 5.16
C GLU A 42 17.53 -23.70 6.03
N ALA A 43 18.86 -23.61 5.80
CA ALA A 43 19.73 -22.69 6.53
C ALA A 43 19.53 -21.19 6.17
N LYS A 44 18.65 -20.85 5.23
CA LYS A 44 18.42 -19.49 4.74
C LYS A 44 16.95 -19.05 4.84
N LYS A 45 16.13 -19.74 5.58
CA LYS A 45 14.70 -19.41 5.75
C LYS A 45 14.45 -18.00 6.30
N ALA A 46 15.37 -17.46 7.09
CA ALA A 46 15.31 -16.07 7.55
C ALA A 46 15.22 -15.05 6.40
N SER A 47 15.72 -15.37 5.20
CA SER A 47 15.59 -14.52 4.01
C SER A 47 14.14 -14.37 3.53
N GLY A 48 13.22 -15.19 4.01
CA GLY A 48 11.77 -15.09 3.76
C GLY A 48 11.05 -14.06 4.63
N VAL A 49 11.73 -13.25 5.45
CA VAL A 49 11.10 -12.34 6.41
C VAL A 49 10.18 -11.33 5.74
N ILE A 50 10.59 -10.70 4.64
CA ILE A 50 9.77 -9.73 3.90
C ILE A 50 8.46 -10.35 3.38
N PRO A 51 8.48 -11.45 2.59
CA PRO A 51 7.23 -12.03 2.11
C PRO A 51 6.36 -12.62 3.23
N VAL A 52 6.93 -13.07 4.35
CA VAL A 52 6.13 -13.54 5.51
C VAL A 52 5.48 -12.38 6.25
N LEU A 53 6.16 -11.23 6.37
CA LEU A 53 5.55 -9.99 6.89
C LEU A 53 4.37 -9.52 6.02
N TYR A 54 4.47 -9.64 4.70
CA TYR A 54 3.32 -9.36 3.81
C TYR A 54 2.13 -10.29 4.09
N VAL A 55 2.39 -11.57 4.33
CA VAL A 55 1.31 -12.51 4.69
C VAL A 55 0.65 -12.08 6.00
N ALA A 56 1.44 -11.70 7.01
CA ALA A 56 0.91 -11.20 8.28
C ALA A 56 0.06 -9.93 8.09
N GLN A 57 0.56 -8.95 7.33
CA GLN A 57 -0.17 -7.70 7.04
C GLN A 57 -1.49 -7.97 6.30
N LYS A 58 -1.48 -8.84 5.30
CA LYS A 58 -2.67 -9.22 4.54
C LYS A 58 -3.68 -9.98 5.40
N GLN A 59 -3.23 -10.85 6.29
CA GLN A 59 -4.12 -11.52 7.23
C GLN A 59 -4.80 -10.52 8.16
N MET A 60 -4.06 -9.55 8.71
CA MET A 60 -4.66 -8.48 9.52
C MET A 60 -5.71 -7.71 8.73
N GLY A 61 -5.42 -7.37 7.47
CA GLY A 61 -6.38 -6.72 6.59
C GLY A 61 -7.66 -7.51 6.38
N ARG A 62 -7.56 -8.84 6.16
CA ARG A 62 -8.73 -9.73 6.02
C ARG A 62 -9.56 -9.82 7.31
N GLN A 63 -8.89 -9.88 8.46
CA GLN A 63 -9.55 -10.11 9.76
C GLN A 63 -10.15 -8.84 10.37
N THR A 64 -9.49 -7.69 10.19
CA THR A 64 -9.85 -6.45 10.89
C THR A 64 -10.31 -5.33 9.95
N GLY A 65 -10.11 -5.47 8.64
CA GLY A 65 -10.28 -4.41 7.67
C GLY A 65 -9.16 -3.37 7.67
N SER A 66 -8.06 -3.61 8.41
CA SER A 66 -6.88 -2.75 8.49
C SER A 66 -5.62 -3.56 8.23
N ALA A 67 -4.95 -3.29 7.13
CA ALA A 67 -3.76 -4.04 6.72
C ALA A 67 -2.50 -3.43 7.37
N TRP A 68 -2.15 -3.90 8.54
CA TRP A 68 -0.95 -3.50 9.28
C TRP A 68 -0.29 -4.68 9.98
N VAL A 69 0.93 -4.50 10.47
CA VAL A 69 1.69 -5.56 11.16
C VAL A 69 1.82 -5.19 12.64
N PRO A 70 0.95 -5.70 13.53
CA PRO A 70 1.10 -5.50 14.96
C PRO A 70 2.36 -6.16 15.49
N ARG A 71 2.86 -5.69 16.63
CA ARG A 71 4.08 -6.19 17.21
C ARG A 71 4.02 -7.70 17.50
N ILE A 72 2.90 -8.16 18.00
CA ILE A 72 2.69 -9.59 18.27
C ILE A 72 2.79 -10.44 16.98
N ALA A 73 2.37 -9.90 15.82
CA ALA A 73 2.54 -10.58 14.55
C ALA A 73 4.02 -10.63 14.11
N MET A 74 4.81 -9.56 14.38
CA MET A 74 6.25 -9.57 14.13
C MET A 74 6.95 -10.64 14.98
N ASP A 75 6.56 -10.80 16.24
CA ASP A 75 7.08 -11.84 17.12
C ASP A 75 6.78 -13.24 16.56
N ARG A 76 5.56 -13.49 16.07
CA ARG A 76 5.19 -14.75 15.42
C ARG A 76 5.97 -15.01 14.13
N VAL A 77 6.23 -13.97 13.33
CA VAL A 77 7.14 -14.07 12.17
C VAL A 77 8.53 -14.48 12.60
N GLY A 78 9.05 -13.88 13.68
CA GLY A 78 10.35 -14.23 14.26
C GLY A 78 10.43 -15.71 14.68
N GLU A 79 9.46 -16.18 15.44
CA GLU A 79 9.34 -17.57 15.86
C GLU A 79 9.31 -18.53 14.66
N ARG A 80 8.50 -18.20 13.65
CA ARG A 80 8.33 -19.02 12.44
C ARG A 80 9.60 -19.14 11.61
N LEU A 81 10.47 -18.12 11.63
CA LEU A 81 11.71 -18.05 10.86
C LEU A 81 12.98 -18.34 11.68
N GLY A 82 12.84 -18.56 12.99
CA GLY A 82 13.99 -18.72 13.89
C GLY A 82 14.81 -17.42 14.01
N MET A 83 14.16 -16.26 13.94
CA MET A 83 14.78 -14.94 14.04
C MET A 83 14.49 -14.29 15.38
N ALA A 84 15.46 -13.54 15.92
CA ALA A 84 15.18 -12.70 17.08
C ALA A 84 14.10 -11.64 16.73
N PRO A 85 13.10 -11.37 17.60
CA PRO A 85 12.01 -10.44 17.32
C PRO A 85 12.50 -9.07 16.85
N ILE A 86 13.57 -8.54 17.45
CA ILE A 86 14.15 -7.25 17.08
C ILE A 86 14.56 -7.20 15.60
N ARG A 87 15.04 -8.32 15.02
CA ARG A 87 15.45 -8.39 13.62
C ARG A 87 14.26 -8.32 12.67
N VAL A 88 13.12 -8.87 13.07
CA VAL A 88 11.87 -8.73 12.31
C VAL A 88 11.34 -7.30 12.40
N TYR A 89 11.41 -6.70 13.60
CA TYR A 89 11.04 -5.30 13.83
C TYR A 89 11.88 -4.34 12.99
N GLU A 90 13.20 -4.54 12.92
CA GLU A 90 14.09 -3.75 12.05
C GLU A 90 13.63 -3.77 10.59
N VAL A 91 13.25 -4.95 10.07
CA VAL A 91 12.74 -5.07 8.70
C VAL A 91 11.39 -4.38 8.54
N ALA A 92 10.46 -4.61 9.44
CA ALA A 92 9.11 -4.03 9.36
C ALA A 92 9.13 -2.50 9.45
N THR A 93 10.06 -1.91 10.20
CA THR A 93 10.17 -0.45 10.34
C THR A 93 11.03 0.21 9.26
N PHE A 94 11.93 -0.56 8.63
CA PHE A 94 12.77 -0.04 7.55
C PHE A 94 12.04 0.10 6.23
N TYR A 95 11.16 -0.86 5.90
CA TYR A 95 10.48 -0.89 4.61
C TYR A 95 9.11 -0.23 4.67
N PHE A 96 8.89 0.82 3.87
CA PHE A 96 7.66 1.64 3.84
C PHE A 96 6.38 0.89 3.47
N MET A 97 6.49 -0.27 2.80
CA MET A 97 5.33 -1.08 2.48
C MET A 97 4.70 -1.78 3.68
N PHE A 98 5.37 -1.76 4.84
CA PHE A 98 4.80 -2.30 6.07
C PHE A 98 4.20 -1.18 6.92
N ASN A 99 2.91 -1.28 7.18
CA ASN A 99 2.22 -0.41 8.10
C ASN A 99 2.41 -0.96 9.52
N THR A 100 3.12 -0.25 10.38
CA THR A 100 3.35 -0.65 11.78
C THR A 100 2.28 -0.12 12.73
N LYS A 101 1.28 0.57 12.19
CA LYS A 101 0.11 1.11 12.88
C LYS A 101 -1.16 0.81 12.10
N PRO A 102 -2.32 0.76 12.77
CA PRO A 102 -3.59 0.61 12.07
C PRO A 102 -3.79 1.70 11.02
N ILE A 103 -4.25 1.29 9.85
CA ILE A 103 -4.65 2.16 8.74
C ILE A 103 -6.13 2.02 8.45
N GLY A 104 -6.67 2.88 7.61
CA GLY A 104 -8.01 2.76 7.07
C GLY A 104 -8.18 1.49 6.22
N ARG A 105 -9.43 1.21 5.86
CA ARG A 105 -9.74 0.07 4.98
C ARG A 105 -9.02 0.14 3.65
N PHE A 106 -8.83 1.35 3.11
CA PHE A 106 -8.08 1.62 1.90
C PHE A 106 -6.89 2.53 2.21
N HIS A 107 -5.70 2.12 1.81
CA HIS A 107 -4.49 2.91 1.93
C HIS A 107 -4.25 3.66 0.63
N LEU A 108 -4.45 4.98 0.66
CA LEU A 108 -4.20 5.90 -0.46
C LEU A 108 -2.75 6.36 -0.41
N GLN A 109 -1.95 6.01 -1.40
CA GLN A 109 -0.53 6.31 -1.46
C GLN A 109 -0.23 7.15 -2.70
N VAL A 110 -0.02 8.46 -2.51
CA VAL A 110 0.21 9.43 -3.59
C VAL A 110 1.69 9.51 -3.92
N CYS A 111 2.03 9.27 -5.17
CA CYS A 111 3.39 9.49 -5.66
C CYS A 111 3.64 10.99 -5.87
N GLY A 112 4.60 11.55 -5.09
CA GLY A 112 5.00 12.96 -5.15
C GLY A 112 6.27 13.24 -5.95
N THR A 113 6.92 12.22 -6.56
CA THR A 113 8.19 12.41 -7.28
C THR A 113 8.03 13.13 -8.61
N THR A 114 9.14 13.62 -9.16
CA THR A 114 9.19 14.60 -10.24
C THR A 114 8.22 14.36 -11.40
N PRO A 115 8.11 13.17 -12.02
CA PRO A 115 7.15 12.99 -13.11
C PRO A 115 5.69 13.18 -12.69
N CYS A 116 5.30 12.64 -11.52
CA CYS A 116 3.96 12.80 -10.99
C CYS A 116 3.68 14.25 -10.59
N MET A 117 4.66 14.91 -9.96
CA MET A 117 4.57 16.33 -9.60
C MET A 117 4.34 17.20 -10.84
N LEU A 118 5.13 17.01 -11.90
CA LEU A 118 5.00 17.77 -13.16
C LEU A 118 3.67 17.50 -13.89
N ARG A 119 3.08 16.31 -13.66
CA ARG A 119 1.81 15.91 -14.28
C ARG A 119 0.58 16.18 -13.42
N GLY A 120 0.76 16.74 -12.20
CA GLY A 120 -0.35 17.21 -11.36
C GLY A 120 -0.67 16.31 -10.17
N SER A 121 0.33 15.68 -9.52
CA SER A 121 0.10 14.91 -8.29
C SER A 121 -0.51 15.75 -7.16
N ASP A 122 -0.31 17.08 -7.15
CA ASP A 122 -0.96 17.98 -6.21
C ASP A 122 -2.48 17.99 -6.36
N ASP A 123 -2.99 17.83 -7.58
CA ASP A 123 -4.42 17.68 -7.83
C ASP A 123 -4.95 16.35 -7.32
N VAL A 124 -4.19 15.27 -7.49
CA VAL A 124 -4.51 13.96 -6.91
C VAL A 124 -4.55 14.05 -5.39
N LEU A 125 -3.53 14.66 -4.77
CA LEU A 125 -3.50 14.89 -3.31
C LEU A 125 -4.71 15.71 -2.84
N ARG A 126 -5.03 16.80 -3.54
CA ARG A 126 -6.18 17.66 -3.23
C ARG A 126 -7.50 16.88 -3.30
N ALA A 127 -7.66 16.05 -4.32
CA ALA A 127 -8.83 15.19 -4.48
C ALA A 127 -8.94 14.17 -3.34
N CYS A 128 -7.82 13.51 -2.96
CA CYS A 128 -7.77 12.59 -1.83
C CYS A 128 -8.19 13.29 -0.53
N LYS A 129 -7.70 14.50 -0.29
CA LYS A 129 -8.08 15.29 0.90
C LYS A 129 -9.56 15.66 0.88
N THR A 130 -10.05 16.20 -0.22
CA THR A 130 -11.41 16.74 -0.32
C THR A 130 -12.45 15.61 -0.32
N ALA A 131 -12.32 14.66 -1.24
CA ALA A 131 -13.26 13.55 -1.35
C ALA A 131 -13.06 12.49 -0.24
N GLY A 132 -11.83 12.21 0.18
CA GLY A 132 -11.55 11.24 1.24
C GLY A 132 -11.82 11.75 2.66
N GLY A 133 -12.06 13.06 2.84
CA GLY A 133 -12.25 13.65 4.17
C GLY A 133 -10.96 13.65 5.01
N LEU A 134 -9.82 13.85 4.36
CA LEU A 134 -8.49 13.73 4.95
C LEU A 134 -7.82 15.12 5.08
N LYS A 135 -7.06 15.32 6.14
CA LYS A 135 -6.37 16.60 6.40
C LYS A 135 -5.03 16.70 5.65
N GLY A 136 -4.34 15.58 5.50
CA GLY A 136 -3.03 15.50 4.84
C GLY A 136 -2.40 14.13 4.97
N TYR A 137 -1.13 14.04 4.65
CA TYR A 137 -0.36 12.81 4.78
C TYR A 137 -0.30 12.35 6.25
N GLY A 138 -0.40 11.04 6.47
CA GLY A 138 -0.44 10.42 7.79
C GLY A 138 -1.81 10.43 8.46
N ASP A 139 -2.83 11.06 7.83
CA ASP A 139 -4.17 11.12 8.38
C ASP A 139 -5.02 9.93 7.97
N THR A 140 -5.94 9.58 8.85
CA THR A 140 -6.99 8.57 8.59
C THR A 140 -8.35 9.25 8.69
N SER A 141 -9.24 9.00 7.74
CA SER A 141 -10.58 9.57 7.71
C SER A 141 -11.38 9.17 8.97
N ALA A 142 -12.27 10.05 9.41
CA ALA A 142 -13.04 9.86 10.66
C ALA A 142 -13.89 8.57 10.66
N ASP A 143 -14.32 8.11 9.49
CA ASP A 143 -15.03 6.85 9.30
C ASP A 143 -14.10 5.62 9.26
N GLY A 144 -12.78 5.82 9.33
CA GLY A 144 -11.78 4.75 9.23
C GLY A 144 -11.66 4.12 7.84
N LEU A 145 -12.22 4.77 6.81
CA LEU A 145 -12.23 4.18 5.46
C LEU A 145 -10.91 4.39 4.73
N PHE A 146 -10.31 5.58 4.83
CA PHE A 146 -9.10 5.93 4.10
C PHE A 146 -7.95 6.31 5.02
N THR A 147 -6.74 5.89 4.69
CA THR A 147 -5.50 6.49 5.21
C THR A 147 -4.68 7.02 4.05
N LEU A 148 -4.14 8.22 4.18
CA LEU A 148 -3.38 8.91 3.14
C LEU A 148 -1.89 8.93 3.49
N SER A 149 -1.05 8.48 2.57
CA SER A 149 0.41 8.54 2.69
C SER A 149 1.05 9.12 1.45
N GLU A 150 2.18 9.79 1.64
CA GLU A 150 3.10 10.10 0.56
C GLU A 150 4.01 8.90 0.30
N VAL A 151 4.28 8.63 -0.96
CA VAL A 151 5.26 7.60 -1.34
C VAL A 151 6.20 8.15 -2.40
N GLU A 152 7.40 7.56 -2.45
CA GLU A 152 8.36 7.82 -3.49
C GLU A 152 7.91 7.18 -4.82
N CYS A 153 8.76 7.25 -5.84
CA CYS A 153 8.44 6.81 -7.20
C CYS A 153 7.92 5.37 -7.24
N LEU A 154 6.68 5.21 -7.70
CA LEU A 154 6.01 3.92 -7.89
C LEU A 154 6.44 3.20 -9.19
N GLY A 155 7.29 3.81 -10.01
CA GLY A 155 7.86 3.21 -11.21
C GLY A 155 7.00 3.28 -12.48
N ALA A 156 5.74 3.76 -12.41
CA ALA A 156 4.84 3.89 -13.54
C ALA A 156 4.82 5.31 -14.14
N CYS A 157 5.96 5.98 -14.17
CA CYS A 157 6.11 7.41 -14.54
C CYS A 157 5.56 7.79 -15.92
N VAL A 158 5.51 6.84 -16.85
CA VAL A 158 4.95 7.06 -18.21
C VAL A 158 3.47 7.43 -18.13
N ASN A 159 2.76 6.88 -17.16
CA ASN A 159 1.32 7.08 -16.94
C ASN A 159 1.03 7.97 -15.72
N ALA A 160 1.96 8.86 -15.37
CA ALA A 160 1.80 9.82 -14.26
C ALA A 160 0.62 10.78 -14.51
N PRO A 161 -0.12 11.24 -13.46
CA PRO A 161 0.10 10.95 -12.04
C PRO A 161 -0.45 9.60 -11.58
N ILE A 162 0.12 9.06 -10.48
CA ILE A 162 -0.19 7.73 -9.96
C ILE A 162 -0.69 7.84 -8.52
N LEU A 163 -1.78 7.13 -8.24
CA LEU A 163 -2.24 6.81 -6.89
C LEU A 163 -2.23 5.28 -6.72
N GLN A 164 -1.52 4.79 -5.72
CA GLN A 164 -1.65 3.41 -5.30
C GLN A 164 -2.74 3.31 -4.22
N VAL A 165 -3.67 2.39 -4.41
CA VAL A 165 -4.68 2.03 -3.41
C VAL A 165 -4.42 0.58 -2.98
N ASP A 166 -3.93 0.40 -1.77
CA ASP A 166 -3.44 -0.88 -1.26
C ASP A 166 -2.33 -1.48 -2.16
N ASP A 167 -2.64 -2.52 -2.95
CA ASP A 167 -1.70 -3.18 -3.87
C ASP A 167 -1.92 -2.73 -5.34
N ASP A 168 -2.94 -1.92 -5.64
CA ASP A 168 -3.37 -1.60 -6.99
C ASP A 168 -2.96 -0.18 -7.41
N TYR A 169 -2.45 -0.01 -8.64
CA TYR A 169 -2.14 1.29 -9.22
C TYR A 169 -3.30 1.82 -10.05
N TYR A 170 -3.60 3.10 -9.85
CA TYR A 170 -4.48 3.90 -10.70
C TYR A 170 -3.65 5.00 -11.34
N GLU A 171 -3.68 5.05 -12.65
CA GLU A 171 -2.73 5.79 -13.48
C GLU A 171 -3.44 6.82 -14.36
N ASP A 172 -2.67 7.78 -14.93
CA ASP A 172 -3.21 8.85 -15.77
C ASP A 172 -4.31 9.65 -15.05
N LEU A 173 -4.13 9.88 -13.75
CA LEU A 173 -5.10 10.54 -12.91
C LEU A 173 -5.10 12.06 -13.11
N ASP A 174 -6.25 12.67 -12.82
CA ASP A 174 -6.44 14.08 -12.56
C ASP A 174 -7.33 14.24 -11.31
N TYR A 175 -7.71 15.47 -11.01
CA TYR A 175 -8.58 15.75 -9.86
C TYR A 175 -9.91 14.99 -9.95
N ASP A 176 -10.60 15.11 -11.08
CA ASP A 176 -11.96 14.58 -11.23
C ASP A 176 -11.98 13.04 -11.25
N ARG A 177 -11.03 12.41 -11.93
CA ARG A 177 -10.86 10.95 -11.94
C ARG A 177 -10.51 10.41 -10.56
N THR A 178 -9.69 11.14 -9.82
CA THR A 178 -9.34 10.78 -8.43
C THR A 178 -10.57 10.87 -7.53
N VAL A 179 -11.39 11.93 -7.66
CA VAL A 179 -12.67 12.03 -6.93
C VAL A 179 -13.58 10.85 -7.27
N GLN A 180 -13.75 10.52 -8.56
CA GLN A 180 -14.56 9.39 -8.99
C GLN A 180 -14.08 8.06 -8.40
N LEU A 181 -12.78 7.83 -8.38
CA LEU A 181 -12.17 6.65 -7.76
C LEU A 181 -12.53 6.58 -6.27
N ILE A 182 -12.32 7.66 -5.52
CA ILE A 182 -12.61 7.72 -4.08
C ILE A 182 -14.09 7.49 -3.81
N GLU A 183 -14.97 8.11 -4.59
CA GLU A 183 -16.41 7.89 -4.44
C GLU A 183 -16.84 6.44 -4.76
N SER A 184 -16.20 5.79 -5.73
CA SER A 184 -16.42 4.36 -6.00
C SER A 184 -15.99 3.50 -4.82
N LEU A 185 -14.81 3.75 -4.24
CA LEU A 185 -14.31 3.05 -3.07
C LEU A 185 -15.23 3.22 -1.84
N LYS A 186 -15.83 4.42 -1.64
CA LYS A 186 -16.82 4.66 -0.59
C LYS A 186 -18.07 3.79 -0.76
N ARG A 187 -18.48 3.53 -1.99
CA ARG A 187 -19.61 2.62 -2.28
C ARG A 187 -19.23 1.14 -2.16
N GLY A 188 -17.96 0.84 -1.86
CA GLY A 188 -17.45 -0.54 -1.79
C GLY A 188 -17.13 -1.13 -3.17
N GLU A 189 -17.15 -0.32 -4.23
CA GLU A 189 -16.75 -0.70 -5.57
C GLU A 189 -15.24 -0.51 -5.72
N ARG A 190 -14.56 -1.46 -6.37
CA ARG A 190 -13.13 -1.34 -6.69
C ARG A 190 -12.99 -1.26 -8.22
N PRO A 191 -12.79 -0.05 -8.79
CA PRO A 191 -12.57 0.10 -10.22
C PRO A 191 -11.38 -0.72 -10.70
N GLN A 192 -11.34 -1.02 -12.01
CA GLN A 192 -10.23 -1.73 -12.61
C GLN A 192 -8.94 -0.92 -12.43
N PRO A 193 -7.85 -1.52 -11.90
CA PRO A 193 -6.54 -0.86 -11.83
C PRO A 193 -5.96 -0.56 -13.20
N GLY A 194 -5.00 0.36 -13.25
CA GLY A 194 -4.30 0.79 -14.44
C GLY A 194 -4.73 2.17 -14.91
N SER A 195 -4.55 2.43 -16.20
CA SER A 195 -4.82 3.73 -16.80
C SER A 195 -6.32 4.09 -16.77
N THR A 196 -6.66 5.25 -16.22
CA THR A 196 -8.03 5.78 -16.16
C THR A 196 -8.50 6.39 -17.48
N ILE A 197 -7.63 6.46 -18.50
CA ILE A 197 -7.96 6.98 -19.84
C ILE A 197 -7.95 5.88 -20.91
N GLY A 198 -7.85 4.60 -20.49
CA GLY A 198 -7.89 3.47 -21.42
C GLY A 198 -6.57 3.24 -22.18
N ARG A 199 -5.45 3.72 -21.65
CA ARG A 199 -4.13 3.45 -22.20
C ARG A 199 -3.77 1.97 -21.99
N GLU A 200 -3.28 1.32 -23.01
CA GLU A 200 -2.79 -0.05 -22.90
C GLU A 200 -1.37 -0.05 -22.31
N THR A 201 -1.23 -0.51 -21.08
CA THR A 201 0.04 -0.51 -20.32
C THR A 201 0.73 0.87 -20.39
N SER A 202 1.97 0.94 -20.89
CA SER A 202 2.76 2.16 -21.10
C SER A 202 2.72 2.70 -22.53
N ALA A 203 1.71 2.33 -23.33
CA ALA A 203 1.55 2.85 -24.68
C ALA A 203 1.41 4.38 -24.68
N PRO A 204 1.80 5.09 -25.74
CA PRO A 204 1.59 6.52 -25.85
C PRO A 204 0.10 6.89 -25.69
N GLU A 205 -0.17 8.04 -25.08
CA GLU A 205 -1.49 8.64 -25.09
C GLU A 205 -1.90 8.91 -26.56
N GLY A 206 -3.06 8.39 -26.98
CA GLY A 206 -3.50 8.45 -28.38
C GLY A 206 -3.16 7.22 -29.21
N GLY A 207 -2.53 6.19 -28.63
CA GLY A 207 -2.29 4.90 -29.25
C GLY A 207 -0.88 4.70 -29.81
N ARG A 208 -0.69 3.60 -30.51
CA ARG A 208 0.60 3.21 -31.10
C ARG A 208 1.08 4.23 -32.11
N LEU A 209 2.36 4.61 -32.01
CA LEU A 209 3.04 5.49 -32.95
C LEU A 209 4.11 4.77 -33.78
N THR A 210 4.45 3.53 -33.44
CA THR A 210 5.51 2.73 -34.11
C THR A 210 4.99 1.34 -34.47
N LEU A 211 5.63 0.69 -35.43
CA LEU A 211 5.27 -0.66 -35.87
C LEU A 211 3.78 -0.78 -36.24
N LEU A 212 3.23 0.23 -36.90
CA LEU A 212 1.81 0.30 -37.24
C LEU A 212 1.39 -0.78 -38.25
N ASP A 213 2.33 -1.21 -39.12
CA ASP A 213 2.09 -2.23 -40.13
C ASP A 213 2.29 -3.68 -39.63
N VAL A 214 2.70 -3.84 -38.37
CA VAL A 214 2.85 -5.17 -37.76
C VAL A 214 1.57 -5.54 -37.06
N PRO A 215 0.86 -6.63 -37.44
CA PRO A 215 -0.30 -7.11 -36.72
C PRO A 215 0.08 -7.31 -35.24
N GLY A 216 -0.74 -6.79 -34.33
CA GLY A 216 -0.56 -7.03 -32.91
C GLY A 216 -0.62 -8.55 -32.70
N GLY A 217 0.41 -9.13 -32.07
CA GLY A 217 0.30 -10.49 -31.57
C GLY A 217 -0.74 -10.49 -30.44
N ASP A 218 -1.70 -11.38 -30.55
CA ASP A 218 -2.69 -11.67 -29.51
C ASP A 218 -2.04 -12.24 -28.24
#